data_830239c2d83f252f4c0704ea556eab12
#
_entry.id   830239c2d83f252f4c0704ea556eab12
#
_cell.length_a   1.000
_cell.length_b   1.000
_cell.length_c   1.000
_cell.angle_alpha   90.00
_cell.angle_beta   90.00
_cell.angle_gamma   90.00
#
_symmetry.space_group_name_H-M   'P 1'
#
loop_
_entity.id
_entity.type
_entity.pdbx_description
1 polymer ?
#
loop_
_entity_poly.entity_id
_entity_poly.type
_entity_poly.pdbx_seq_one_letter_code
_entity_poly.pdbx_strand_id
1 'polypeptide(L)'
;MIHFGQLALDGSPRIAVPFRDGNDPASIARALELGMDIAELRIDQFANRNTAHVLREIEKFQGVPILATVRSATEGGAWPDSDTARLELYRAILPQVDAVDVEWSSSSIATHVVSAARALAKPVVLSFHDFT
;
A
#
# COMPACT_ATOMS: atom_id res chain seq x y z
N MET A 1 4.98 -16.25 -11.78
CA MET A 1 3.98 -16.07 -10.69
C MET A 1 4.26 -14.80 -9.95
N ILE A 2 3.23 -14.06 -9.57
CA ILE A 2 3.37 -12.81 -8.82
C ILE A 2 3.51 -13.11 -7.34
N HIS A 3 4.44 -12.43 -6.67
CA HIS A 3 4.64 -12.55 -5.23
C HIS A 3 4.50 -11.19 -4.55
N PHE A 4 3.84 -11.19 -3.39
CA PHE A 4 3.88 -10.09 -2.43
C PHE A 4 4.81 -10.54 -1.30
N GLY A 5 6.09 -10.14 -1.37
CA GLY A 5 7.10 -10.68 -0.47
C GLY A 5 7.23 -12.21 -0.63
N GLN A 6 7.01 -12.95 0.44
CA GLN A 6 7.05 -14.42 0.41
C GLN A 6 5.73 -15.06 -0.03
N LEU A 7 4.65 -14.27 -0.14
CA LEU A 7 3.34 -14.78 -0.49
C LEU A 7 3.20 -14.90 -2.01
N ALA A 8 2.99 -16.13 -2.49
CA ALA A 8 2.69 -16.37 -3.90
C ALA A 8 1.20 -16.14 -4.17
N LEU A 9 0.88 -15.39 -5.22
CA LEU A 9 -0.50 -15.29 -5.73
C LEU A 9 -0.72 -16.39 -6.74
N ASP A 10 -1.18 -17.54 -6.25
CA ASP A 10 -1.25 -18.81 -6.97
C ASP A 10 -2.65 -19.14 -7.50
N GLY A 11 -3.57 -18.19 -7.48
CA GLY A 11 -4.97 -18.39 -7.87
C GLY A 11 -5.91 -18.73 -6.70
N SER A 12 -5.38 -19.04 -5.52
CA SER A 12 -6.18 -19.18 -4.31
C SER A 12 -6.60 -17.79 -3.80
N PRO A 13 -7.83 -17.64 -3.27
CA PRO A 13 -8.23 -16.37 -2.65
C PRO A 13 -7.32 -15.99 -1.50
N ARG A 14 -6.98 -14.71 -1.41
CA ARG A 14 -6.18 -14.12 -0.34
C ARG A 14 -6.96 -13.01 0.34
N ILE A 15 -6.76 -12.88 1.64
CA ILE A 15 -7.47 -11.89 2.46
C ILE A 15 -6.54 -10.71 2.71
N ALA A 16 -6.91 -9.55 2.18
CA ALA A 16 -6.23 -8.28 2.45
C ALA A 16 -7.06 -7.48 3.46
N VAL A 17 -6.42 -7.05 4.55
CA VAL A 17 -7.06 -6.28 5.61
C VAL A 17 -6.51 -4.86 5.58
N PRO A 18 -7.36 -3.82 5.48
CA PRO A 18 -6.91 -2.43 5.48
C PRO A 18 -6.59 -1.94 6.89
N PHE A 19 -5.52 -1.18 6.98
CA PHE A 19 -5.06 -0.56 8.23
C PHE A 19 -4.81 0.93 8.05
N ARG A 20 -5.12 1.68 9.09
CA ARG A 20 -4.64 3.05 9.29
C ARG A 20 -3.36 3.01 10.14
N ASP A 21 -2.84 4.17 10.52
CA ASP A 21 -1.75 4.24 11.48
C ASP A 21 -2.23 4.05 12.93
N GLY A 22 -1.28 3.86 13.85
CA GLY A 22 -1.57 3.74 15.28
C GLY A 22 -1.89 2.32 15.74
N ASN A 23 -1.62 1.31 14.93
CA ASN A 23 -1.85 -0.08 15.34
C ASN A 23 -0.76 -0.55 16.30
N ASP A 24 -1.14 -1.36 17.29
CA ASP A 24 -0.18 -2.04 18.12
C ASP A 24 0.16 -3.44 17.56
N PRO A 25 1.30 -4.03 17.95
CA PRO A 25 1.69 -5.36 17.49
C PRO A 25 0.66 -6.46 17.79
N ALA A 26 -0.09 -6.32 18.87
CA ALA A 26 -1.11 -7.32 19.26
C ALA A 26 -2.28 -7.33 18.27
N SER A 27 -2.71 -6.15 17.81
CA SER A 27 -3.77 -6.04 16.78
C SER A 27 -3.35 -6.69 15.47
N ILE A 28 -2.11 -6.49 15.07
CA ILE A 28 -1.57 -7.08 13.84
C ILE A 28 -1.49 -8.61 13.97
N ALA A 29 -0.97 -9.10 15.10
CA ALA A 29 -0.90 -10.53 15.38
C ALA A 29 -2.29 -11.17 15.38
N ARG A 30 -3.29 -10.47 15.94
CA ARG A 30 -4.67 -10.95 15.96
C ARG A 30 -5.27 -11.07 14.57
N ALA A 31 -4.98 -10.11 13.69
CA ALA A 31 -5.43 -10.18 12.30
C ALA A 31 -4.84 -11.39 11.57
N LEU A 32 -3.56 -11.69 11.81
CA LEU A 32 -2.91 -12.88 11.24
C LEU A 32 -3.56 -14.17 11.74
N GLU A 33 -3.85 -14.27 13.03
CA GLU A 33 -4.55 -15.43 13.62
C GLU A 33 -5.93 -15.63 13.00
N LEU A 34 -6.61 -14.54 12.63
CA LEU A 34 -7.93 -14.58 12.02
C LEU A 34 -7.91 -14.84 10.50
N GLY A 35 -6.73 -14.99 9.91
CA GLY A 35 -6.60 -15.40 8.51
C GLY A 35 -6.18 -14.30 7.53
N MET A 36 -5.66 -13.18 8.01
CA MET A 36 -5.10 -12.15 7.13
C MET A 36 -3.90 -12.70 6.36
N ASP A 37 -3.88 -12.50 5.05
CA ASP A 37 -2.75 -12.84 4.18
C ASP A 37 -1.90 -11.61 3.86
N ILE A 38 -2.55 -10.46 3.67
CA ILE A 38 -1.92 -9.22 3.21
C ILE A 38 -2.42 -8.08 4.09
N ALA A 39 -1.50 -7.26 4.58
CA ALA A 39 -1.86 -5.99 5.21
C ALA A 39 -1.87 -4.88 4.14
N GLU A 40 -3.03 -4.29 3.89
CA GLU A 40 -3.11 -3.10 3.04
C GLU A 40 -3.00 -1.86 3.92
N LEU A 41 -1.92 -1.10 3.77
CA LEU A 41 -1.75 0.14 4.51
C LEU A 41 -2.39 1.28 3.72
N ARG A 42 -3.52 1.81 4.21
CA ARG A 42 -4.23 2.94 3.63
C ARG A 42 -3.60 4.24 4.14
N ILE A 43 -2.47 4.56 3.56
CA ILE A 43 -1.62 5.69 3.99
C ILE A 43 -2.35 7.03 3.79
N ASP A 44 -3.22 7.12 2.78
CA ASP A 44 -4.08 8.29 2.60
C ASP A 44 -4.97 8.57 3.82
N GLN A 45 -5.33 7.54 4.57
CA GLN A 45 -6.17 7.63 5.77
C GLN A 45 -5.38 7.79 7.08
N PHE A 46 -4.06 7.80 7.02
CA PHE A 46 -3.24 7.99 8.22
C PHE A 46 -3.51 9.37 8.84
N ALA A 47 -3.50 9.45 10.15
CA ALA A 47 -3.59 10.72 10.87
C ALA A 47 -2.37 11.59 10.63
N ASN A 48 -1.20 10.96 10.49
CA ASN A 48 0.05 11.63 10.13
C ASN A 48 0.63 10.95 8.88
N ARG A 49 0.81 11.73 7.80
CA ARG A 49 1.31 11.24 6.50
C ARG A 49 2.75 11.66 6.24
N ASN A 50 3.44 12.18 7.24
CA ASN A 50 4.86 12.48 7.15
C ASN A 50 5.64 11.19 6.83
N THR A 51 6.58 11.25 5.90
CA THR A 51 7.33 10.09 5.42
C THR A 51 7.99 9.31 6.56
N ALA A 52 8.61 10.00 7.51
CA ALA A 52 9.26 9.34 8.64
C ALA A 52 8.27 8.56 9.52
N HIS A 53 7.08 9.12 9.75
CA HIS A 53 6.02 8.43 10.49
C HIS A 53 5.50 7.22 9.71
N VAL A 54 5.26 7.38 8.41
CA VAL A 54 4.79 6.27 7.56
C VAL A 54 5.78 5.12 7.57
N LEU A 55 7.07 5.39 7.46
CA LEU A 55 8.10 4.36 7.51
C LEU A 55 8.13 3.64 8.87
N ARG A 56 7.94 4.35 9.97
CA ARG A 56 7.84 3.71 11.30
C ARG A 56 6.62 2.81 11.42
N GLU A 57 5.49 3.23 10.86
CA GLU A 57 4.27 2.41 10.85
C GLU A 57 4.46 1.15 10.01
N ILE A 58 5.11 1.25 8.86
CA ILE A 58 5.43 0.11 8.00
C ILE A 58 6.27 -0.94 8.75
N GLU A 59 7.23 -0.50 9.55
CA GLU A 59 8.09 -1.41 10.33
C GLU A 59 7.31 -2.33 11.27
N LYS A 60 6.16 -1.90 11.76
CA LYS A 60 5.32 -2.72 12.65
C LYS A 60 4.78 -3.98 11.99
N PHE A 61 4.76 -4.01 10.65
CA PHE A 61 4.23 -5.12 9.85
C PHE A 61 5.33 -6.05 9.33
N GLN A 62 6.51 -6.03 9.92
CA GLN A 62 7.61 -6.90 9.48
C GLN A 62 7.18 -8.37 9.47
N GLY A 63 7.49 -9.06 8.36
CA GLY A 63 7.11 -10.46 8.17
C GLY A 63 5.69 -10.67 7.64
N VAL A 64 4.90 -9.61 7.50
CA VAL A 64 3.58 -9.64 6.88
C VAL A 64 3.70 -9.07 5.47
N PRO A 65 3.13 -9.70 4.44
CA PRO A 65 3.07 -9.09 3.11
C PRO A 65 2.32 -7.76 3.15
N ILE A 66 2.95 -6.69 2.66
CA ILE A 66 2.42 -5.32 2.73
C ILE A 66 2.08 -4.81 1.34
N LEU A 67 0.82 -4.39 1.17
CA LEU A 67 0.36 -3.60 0.04
C LEU A 67 0.18 -2.15 0.51
N ALA A 68 0.94 -1.23 -0.07
CA ALA A 68 0.82 0.19 0.28
C ALA A 68 -0.09 0.91 -0.71
N THR A 69 -1.09 1.59 -0.18
CA THR A 69 -2.09 2.34 -0.95
C THR A 69 -2.15 3.78 -0.46
N VAL A 70 -1.97 4.72 -1.39
CA VAL A 70 -2.15 6.16 -1.15
C VAL A 70 -3.27 6.62 -2.08
N ARG A 71 -4.51 6.35 -1.69
CA ARG A 71 -5.68 6.54 -2.54
C ARG A 71 -5.94 8.02 -2.82
N SER A 72 -6.10 8.35 -4.11
CA SER A 72 -6.48 9.67 -4.57
C SER A 72 -7.87 10.06 -4.06
N ALA A 73 -8.05 11.34 -3.72
CA ALA A 73 -9.36 11.87 -3.34
C ALA A 73 -10.38 11.73 -4.47
N THR A 74 -9.96 11.77 -5.73
CA THR A 74 -10.86 11.61 -6.89
C THR A 74 -11.45 10.20 -7.00
N GLU A 75 -10.84 9.21 -6.35
CA GLU A 75 -11.35 7.84 -6.30
C GLU A 75 -11.70 7.41 -4.88
N GLY A 76 -12.23 8.31 -4.09
CA GLY A 76 -12.78 8.02 -2.77
C GLY A 76 -11.76 7.94 -1.64
N GLY A 77 -10.51 8.31 -1.90
CA GLY A 77 -9.47 8.35 -0.88
C GLY A 77 -9.44 9.64 -0.08
N ALA A 78 -8.48 9.71 0.83
CA ALA A 78 -8.31 10.84 1.75
C ALA A 78 -7.00 11.60 1.54
N TRP A 79 -6.24 11.32 0.46
CA TRP A 79 -4.99 12.02 0.22
C TRP A 79 -5.26 13.52 0.00
N PRO A 80 -4.71 14.40 0.85
CA PRO A 80 -5.08 15.82 0.83
C PRO A 80 -4.15 16.71 0.00
N ASP A 81 -3.06 16.15 -0.52
CA ASP A 81 -1.98 16.91 -1.12
C ASP A 81 -1.87 16.63 -2.64
N SER A 82 -0.85 17.16 -3.28
CA SER A 82 -0.61 17.02 -4.71
C SER A 82 -0.23 15.61 -5.12
N ASP A 83 -0.37 15.31 -6.41
CA ASP A 83 0.14 14.08 -7.00
C ASP A 83 1.67 14.00 -6.96
N THR A 84 2.36 15.14 -7.04
CA THR A 84 3.82 15.18 -6.90
C THR A 84 4.24 14.69 -5.51
N ALA A 85 3.59 15.19 -4.45
CA ALA A 85 3.87 14.75 -3.08
C ALA A 85 3.52 13.27 -2.89
N ARG A 86 2.44 12.81 -3.51
CA ARG A 86 2.04 11.41 -3.47
C ARG A 86 3.06 10.50 -4.15
N LEU A 87 3.57 10.90 -5.31
CA LEU A 87 4.63 10.16 -6.01
C LEU A 87 5.92 10.08 -5.17
N GLU A 88 6.31 11.18 -4.55
CA GLU A 88 7.48 11.20 -3.66
C GLU A 88 7.32 10.22 -2.49
N LEU A 89 6.13 10.16 -1.90
CA LEU A 89 5.83 9.22 -0.83
C LEU A 89 5.93 7.77 -1.32
N TYR A 90 5.33 7.44 -2.48
CA TYR A 90 5.49 6.11 -3.07
C TYR A 90 6.96 5.73 -3.25
N ARG A 91 7.76 6.63 -3.78
CA ARG A 91 9.20 6.37 -3.98
C ARG A 91 9.93 6.12 -2.66
N ALA A 92 9.58 6.86 -1.63
CA ALA A 92 10.22 6.72 -0.32
C ALA A 92 9.89 5.39 0.36
N ILE A 93 8.65 4.89 0.21
CA ILE A 93 8.19 3.69 0.91
C ILE A 93 8.41 2.39 0.11
N LEU A 94 8.56 2.47 -1.21
CA LEU A 94 8.69 1.29 -2.08
C LEU A 94 9.75 0.29 -1.61
N PRO A 95 10.92 0.70 -1.12
CA PRO A 95 11.89 -0.27 -0.62
C PRO A 95 11.43 -1.09 0.58
N GLN A 96 10.45 -0.59 1.34
CA GLN A 96 10.00 -1.18 2.60
C GLN A 96 8.69 -1.96 2.51
N VAL A 97 8.03 -1.95 1.36
CA VAL A 97 6.76 -2.64 1.14
C VAL A 97 6.91 -3.72 0.07
N ASP A 98 5.93 -4.61 -0.03
CA ASP A 98 5.99 -5.73 -0.97
C ASP A 98 5.28 -5.44 -2.28
N ALA A 99 4.31 -4.55 -2.26
CA ALA A 99 3.57 -4.11 -3.43
C ALA A 99 2.96 -2.73 -3.19
N VAL A 100 2.57 -2.06 -4.26
CA VAL A 100 1.83 -0.78 -4.17
C VAL A 100 0.58 -0.84 -5.04
N ASP A 101 -0.43 -0.06 -4.65
CA ASP A 101 -1.64 0.17 -5.43
C ASP A 101 -1.65 1.62 -5.90
N VAL A 102 -1.87 1.82 -7.19
CA VAL A 102 -2.05 3.14 -7.79
C VAL A 102 -3.21 3.09 -8.77
N GLU A 103 -4.01 4.17 -8.79
CA GLU A 103 -5.15 4.24 -9.70
C GLU A 103 -4.67 4.42 -11.14
N TRP A 104 -5.31 3.70 -12.06
CA TRP A 104 -5.09 3.89 -13.49
C TRP A 104 -5.40 5.32 -13.93
N SER A 105 -6.42 5.95 -13.33
CA SER A 105 -6.83 7.32 -13.63
C SER A 105 -5.82 8.38 -13.18
N SER A 106 -4.91 8.05 -12.27
CA SER A 106 -3.84 8.95 -11.82
C SER A 106 -2.71 9.01 -12.86
N SER A 107 -3.04 9.39 -14.08
CA SER A 107 -2.14 9.32 -15.25
C SER A 107 -0.87 10.14 -15.10
N SER A 108 -0.89 11.20 -14.29
CA SER A 108 0.29 12.03 -14.02
C SER A 108 1.39 11.29 -13.26
N ILE A 109 1.04 10.29 -12.45
CA ILE A 109 2.00 9.57 -11.60
C ILE A 109 2.01 8.05 -11.83
N ALA A 110 0.95 7.45 -12.39
CA ALA A 110 0.82 6.00 -12.49
C ALA A 110 2.02 5.34 -13.18
N THR A 111 2.46 5.89 -14.32
CA THR A 111 3.62 5.36 -15.03
C THR A 111 4.91 5.48 -14.23
N HIS A 112 5.06 6.56 -13.47
CA HIS A 112 6.24 6.78 -12.62
C HIS A 112 6.26 5.81 -11.43
N VAL A 113 5.11 5.56 -10.82
CA VAL A 113 4.98 4.58 -9.73
C VAL A 113 5.29 3.17 -10.23
N VAL A 114 4.73 2.80 -11.38
CA VAL A 114 4.98 1.49 -12.01
C VAL A 114 6.47 1.33 -12.32
N SER A 115 7.10 2.35 -12.90
CA SER A 115 8.52 2.32 -13.24
C SER A 115 9.40 2.17 -11.99
N ALA A 116 9.11 2.93 -10.93
CA ALA A 116 9.84 2.85 -9.67
C ALA A 116 9.68 1.47 -9.00
N ALA A 117 8.48 0.92 -9.00
CA ALA A 117 8.22 -0.40 -8.43
C ALA A 117 8.94 -1.50 -9.23
N ARG A 118 8.89 -1.40 -10.55
CA ARG A 118 9.54 -2.37 -11.44
C ARG A 118 11.06 -2.39 -11.22
N ALA A 119 11.68 -1.23 -10.99
CA ALA A 119 13.11 -1.14 -10.72
C ALA A 119 13.51 -1.89 -9.45
N LEU A 120 12.58 -2.09 -8.52
CA LEU A 120 12.77 -2.84 -7.27
C LEU A 120 12.16 -4.24 -7.33
N ALA A 121 11.72 -4.69 -8.49
CA ALA A 121 11.01 -5.96 -8.70
C ALA A 121 9.78 -6.10 -7.78
N LYS A 122 9.06 -5.00 -7.53
CA LYS A 122 7.83 -4.99 -6.73
C LYS A 122 6.60 -4.97 -7.65
N PRO A 123 5.59 -5.82 -7.39
CA PRO A 123 4.35 -5.79 -8.16
C PRO A 123 3.52 -4.54 -7.88
N VAL A 124 2.68 -4.17 -8.84
CA VAL A 124 1.77 -3.03 -8.75
C VAL A 124 0.35 -3.51 -9.02
N VAL A 125 -0.57 -3.09 -8.17
CA VAL A 125 -2.00 -3.21 -8.42
C VAL A 125 -2.44 -1.92 -9.11
N LEU A 126 -2.96 -2.03 -10.33
CA LEU A 126 -3.59 -0.90 -11.03
C LEU A 126 -5.09 -0.96 -10.76
N SER A 127 -5.61 0.03 -10.08
CA SER A 127 -6.99 0.07 -9.61
C SER A 127 -7.82 1.12 -10.30
N PHE A 128 -9.13 0.95 -10.23
CA PHE A 128 -10.11 1.91 -10.70
C PHE A 128 -11.35 1.82 -9.82
N HIS A 129 -11.85 2.98 -9.36
CA HIS A 129 -13.03 3.05 -8.53
C HIS A 129 -14.00 4.08 -9.11
N ASP A 130 -15.22 3.63 -9.36
CA ASP A 130 -16.32 4.46 -9.83
C ASP A 130 -17.46 4.38 -8.81
N PHE A 131 -17.80 5.52 -8.21
CA PHE A 131 -18.85 5.64 -7.19
C PHE A 131 -20.15 6.28 -7.72
N THR A 132 -20.25 6.47 -9.04
CA THR A 132 -21.44 7.08 -9.69
C THR A 132 -22.52 6.09 -10.08
#